data_b63d6f373fe02a14859813f31449b559
#
_entry.id   b63d6f373fe02a14859813f31449b559
#
_cell.length_a   1.000
_cell.length_b   1.000
_cell.length_c   1.000
_cell.angle_alpha   90.00
_cell.angle_beta   90.00
_cell.angle_gamma   90.00
#
_symmetry.space_group_name_H-M   'P 1'
#
loop_
_entity.id
_entity.type
_entity.pdbx_description
1 polymer ?
#
loop_
_entity_poly.entity_id
_entity_poly.type
_entity_poly.pdbx_seq_one_letter_code
_entity_poly.pdbx_strand_id
1 'polypeptide(L)'
;MSQHFIRQHAEHAAQPRVDDSRRRLLKASIAATVAAPMVLTPRKTEAQPTPLPPSPPTTPWVEELPTQITPLAPVAGGLSPAPTVANNWANGECGRAEHQRYYELCGPGGAAGVPLHYQLTAKENPAWLFNGNNPYYPPQPIWGFEGNTPGATTPGPTIFARYGQSIILRIRNELPANHTGFGSPEICTHLHNMHTPSESDGYPGDFYSAAQAGPTLTAPGWFQDHFYPNVYAGLDEFGGIGDPREALGSLFYHDHTEGVTAPNVLKGMMGSYLIFDNLDTGVETTGLRLPSHPYDYPLAFSDKRFDSGGRLTFDELNPEGVLGDKVVVNGKIEPVLRVARRKYRLRLLNAGPSRYYEFYLQNAGGNALYTFAHIANDGNLLPNALANQFRVRLAVAERADIVVDFSRFPVGTTLYLVNQLLQNDTRQPDRVQAPGTRVLKFVVDRNPPTPDLSVVPTVLRPLRPLPSAAELAALPVRRWLFERSGGMWAVNGQFFNMFTPRATPARGSAEIWEFVNIDNSWQHPIHVHFEEGRILSKTVNGVNVTIPLHERGRKDVFNLGQRSTMRVLFRFRDFKGKYVMHCHNLTHEDHAMMVRYDIV
;
A
#
# COMPACT_ATOMS: atom_id res chain seq x y z
N MET A 1 9.76 -13.81 -57.54
CA MET A 1 10.68 -12.95 -56.78
C MET A 1 10.04 -12.62 -55.45
N SER A 2 10.14 -13.51 -54.50
CA SER A 2 9.63 -13.27 -53.14
C SER A 2 10.01 -14.46 -52.25
N GLN A 3 11.26 -14.55 -51.81
CA GLN A 3 11.72 -15.50 -50.77
C GLN A 3 13.19 -15.19 -50.41
N HIS A 4 13.47 -13.98 -49.93
CA HIS A 4 14.86 -13.68 -49.49
C HIS A 4 14.96 -12.59 -48.40
N PHE A 5 13.96 -12.45 -47.53
CA PHE A 5 14.04 -11.47 -46.42
C PHE A 5 13.70 -12.04 -45.02
N ILE A 6 13.76 -13.37 -44.85
CA ILE A 6 13.60 -13.99 -43.51
C ILE A 6 14.80 -14.91 -43.25
N ARG A 7 15.95 -14.37 -42.99
CA ARG A 7 17.09 -15.08 -42.33
C ARG A 7 18.26 -14.14 -42.08
N GLN A 8 18.10 -13.21 -41.10
CA GLN A 8 19.26 -12.53 -40.48
C GLN A 8 18.92 -11.85 -39.13
N HIS A 9 18.06 -12.42 -38.28
CA HIS A 9 17.90 -12.03 -36.91
C HIS A 9 17.72 -13.25 -35.98
N ALA A 10 18.67 -14.14 -36.00
CA ALA A 10 18.71 -15.25 -35.05
C ALA A 10 20.17 -15.60 -34.78
N GLU A 11 20.84 -14.75 -33.99
CA GLU A 11 22.06 -15.10 -33.24
C GLU A 11 22.50 -13.88 -32.40
N HIS A 12 21.66 -13.52 -31.43
CA HIS A 12 22.12 -12.96 -30.17
C HIS A 12 21.47 -13.78 -29.07
N ALA A 13 22.13 -14.88 -28.71
CA ALA A 13 21.86 -15.58 -27.47
C ALA A 13 22.13 -14.60 -26.33
N ALA A 14 21.06 -14.06 -25.74
CA ALA A 14 21.14 -13.19 -24.58
C ALA A 14 21.83 -13.96 -23.45
N GLN A 15 22.92 -13.44 -22.92
CA GLN A 15 23.50 -13.93 -21.67
C GLN A 15 22.40 -13.84 -20.59
N PRO A 16 22.22 -14.87 -19.75
CA PRO A 16 21.20 -14.84 -18.72
C PRO A 16 21.50 -13.67 -17.75
N ARG A 17 20.53 -12.80 -17.57
CA ARG A 17 20.61 -11.67 -16.64
C ARG A 17 20.77 -12.22 -15.22
N VAL A 18 21.47 -11.48 -14.35
CA VAL A 18 21.69 -11.81 -12.93
C VAL A 18 20.38 -12.13 -12.21
N ASP A 19 19.28 -11.52 -12.64
CA ASP A 19 17.93 -11.71 -12.11
C ASP A 19 17.33 -13.11 -12.41
N ASP A 20 17.59 -13.66 -13.59
CA ASP A 20 17.16 -15.03 -13.92
C ASP A 20 17.83 -16.10 -13.05
N SER A 21 19.05 -15.83 -12.61
CA SER A 21 19.78 -16.71 -11.69
C SER A 21 19.18 -16.68 -10.28
N ARG A 22 18.74 -15.51 -9.81
CA ARG A 22 18.06 -15.33 -8.50
C ARG A 22 16.68 -15.99 -8.48
N ARG A 23 15.86 -15.77 -9.51
CA ARG A 23 14.57 -16.45 -9.69
C ARG A 23 14.72 -17.97 -9.81
N ARG A 24 15.78 -18.46 -10.46
CA ARG A 24 16.10 -19.90 -10.53
C ARG A 24 16.58 -20.44 -9.18
N LEU A 25 17.33 -19.69 -8.38
CA LEU A 25 17.75 -20.09 -7.04
C LEU A 25 16.56 -20.19 -6.08
N LEU A 26 15.64 -19.22 -6.09
CA LEU A 26 14.38 -19.27 -5.36
C LEU A 26 13.50 -20.45 -5.80
N LYS A 27 13.37 -20.69 -7.12
CA LYS A 27 12.64 -21.84 -7.66
C LYS A 27 13.33 -23.18 -7.40
N ALA A 28 14.65 -23.24 -7.42
CA ALA A 28 15.41 -24.45 -7.11
C ALA A 28 15.34 -24.82 -5.62
N SER A 29 15.29 -23.84 -4.73
CA SER A 29 15.09 -24.07 -3.29
C SER A 29 13.70 -24.64 -2.98
N ILE A 30 12.69 -24.31 -3.78
CA ILE A 30 11.32 -24.84 -3.67
C ILE A 30 11.20 -26.27 -4.23
N ALA A 31 12.01 -26.62 -5.25
CA ALA A 31 11.94 -27.95 -5.90
C ALA A 31 12.78 -29.03 -5.22
N ALA A 32 13.75 -28.67 -4.36
CA ALA A 32 14.70 -29.61 -3.75
C ALA A 32 14.22 -30.25 -2.43
N THR A 33 13.00 -30.03 -1.97
CA THR A 33 12.51 -30.50 -0.67
C THR A 33 11.68 -31.80 -0.73
N VAL A 34 11.87 -32.66 -1.73
CA VAL A 34 11.29 -34.01 -1.70
C VAL A 34 12.40 -35.05 -1.63
N ALA A 35 12.53 -35.65 -0.45
CA ALA A 35 13.26 -36.88 -0.10
C ALA A 35 14.78 -36.79 0.18
N ALA A 36 15.14 -36.52 1.45
CA ALA A 36 16.27 -37.17 2.11
C ALA A 36 16.04 -37.22 3.64
N PRO A 37 16.45 -38.29 4.37
CA PRO A 37 16.22 -38.39 5.80
C PRO A 37 17.11 -37.39 6.57
N MET A 38 16.48 -36.62 7.48
CA MET A 38 17.17 -35.67 8.34
C MET A 38 18.09 -36.38 9.33
N VAL A 39 19.39 -36.11 9.22
CA VAL A 39 20.33 -36.26 10.32
C VAL A 39 20.30 -34.97 11.13
N LEU A 40 19.83 -35.03 12.37
CA LEU A 40 19.86 -33.91 13.31
C LEU A 40 21.32 -33.53 13.63
N THR A 41 21.83 -32.51 12.98
CA THR A 41 23.05 -31.82 13.41
C THR A 41 22.71 -30.76 14.46
N PRO A 42 23.57 -30.54 15.49
CA PRO A 42 23.27 -29.54 16.51
C PRO A 42 23.21 -28.14 15.90
N ARG A 43 22.19 -27.37 16.30
CA ARG A 43 22.02 -25.96 15.92
C ARG A 43 23.34 -25.21 16.11
N LYS A 44 23.95 -24.78 15.02
CA LYS A 44 24.89 -23.66 15.08
C LYS A 44 24.07 -22.45 15.56
N THR A 45 24.51 -21.83 16.65
CA THR A 45 24.08 -20.46 17.00
C THR A 45 24.39 -19.59 15.79
N GLU A 46 23.34 -19.17 15.08
CA GLU A 46 23.49 -18.19 14.00
C GLU A 46 24.15 -16.96 14.60
N ALA A 47 25.30 -16.60 14.07
CA ALA A 47 25.97 -15.37 14.45
C ALA A 47 24.98 -14.23 14.19
N GLN A 48 24.71 -13.41 15.21
CA GLN A 48 23.90 -12.20 15.03
C GLN A 48 24.51 -11.38 13.89
N PRO A 49 23.74 -10.99 12.89
CA PRO A 49 24.29 -10.19 11.79
C PRO A 49 24.94 -8.94 12.37
N THR A 50 26.14 -8.64 11.92
CA THR A 50 26.86 -7.43 12.33
C THR A 50 25.97 -6.22 12.04
N PRO A 51 25.66 -5.35 13.01
CA PRO A 51 24.84 -4.18 12.78
C PRO A 51 25.42 -3.37 11.61
N LEU A 52 24.57 -3.06 10.64
CA LEU A 52 24.98 -2.21 9.53
C LEU A 52 25.42 -0.83 10.08
N PRO A 53 26.45 -0.20 9.51
CA PRO A 53 26.86 1.13 9.93
C PRO A 53 25.68 2.12 9.80
N PRO A 54 25.58 3.12 10.67
CA PRO A 54 24.52 4.12 10.57
C PRO A 54 24.62 4.90 9.25
N SER A 55 23.48 5.31 8.72
CA SER A 55 23.43 6.24 7.58
C SER A 55 24.12 7.56 7.94
N PRO A 56 24.66 8.29 6.97
CA PRO A 56 25.30 9.58 7.21
C PRO A 56 24.40 10.56 7.99
N PRO A 57 24.99 11.57 8.66
CA PRO A 57 24.23 12.58 9.36
C PRO A 57 23.37 13.41 8.39
N THR A 58 22.15 13.74 8.82
CA THR A 58 21.21 14.56 8.07
C THR A 58 21.35 16.04 8.42
N THR A 59 20.94 16.90 7.50
CA THR A 59 20.64 18.30 7.80
C THR A 59 19.12 18.40 7.95
N PRO A 60 18.59 18.49 9.17
CA PRO A 60 17.14 18.44 9.39
C PRO A 60 16.46 19.72 8.94
N TRP A 61 15.24 19.61 8.46
CA TRP A 61 14.33 20.74 8.16
C TRP A 61 14.79 21.66 7.05
N VAL A 62 15.53 21.14 6.07
CA VAL A 62 15.99 21.89 4.88
C VAL A 62 15.09 21.68 3.68
N GLU A 63 14.33 20.58 3.65
CA GLU A 63 13.39 20.25 2.59
C GLU A 63 11.97 20.64 2.99
N GLU A 64 11.27 21.28 2.10
CA GLU A 64 9.83 21.53 2.29
C GLU A 64 9.01 20.46 1.62
N LEU A 65 7.95 19.99 2.29
CA LEU A 65 6.91 19.23 1.63
C LEU A 65 6.14 20.15 0.68
N PRO A 66 5.64 19.66 -0.45
CA PRO A 66 4.79 20.45 -1.32
C PRO A 66 3.61 21.04 -0.54
N THR A 67 3.44 22.35 -0.59
CA THR A 67 2.33 23.06 0.05
C THR A 67 1.03 22.94 -0.74
N GLN A 68 1.11 22.47 -1.99
CA GLN A 68 -0.03 22.16 -2.85
C GLN A 68 0.14 20.77 -3.43
N ILE A 69 -0.85 19.92 -3.24
CA ILE A 69 -0.97 18.65 -3.95
C ILE A 69 -1.78 18.95 -5.20
N THR A 70 -1.14 18.85 -6.37
CA THR A 70 -1.84 18.96 -7.64
C THR A 70 -2.35 17.56 -8.01
N PRO A 71 -3.68 17.34 -8.04
CA PRO A 71 -4.21 16.06 -8.46
C PRO A 71 -3.79 15.74 -9.90
N LEU A 72 -3.58 14.44 -10.17
CA LEU A 72 -3.40 13.98 -11.54
C LEU A 72 -4.62 14.37 -12.37
N ALA A 73 -4.41 15.07 -13.48
CA ALA A 73 -5.49 15.46 -14.37
C ALA A 73 -5.78 14.36 -15.40
N PRO A 74 -7.04 14.20 -15.82
CA PRO A 74 -7.38 13.33 -16.94
C PRO A 74 -6.60 13.69 -18.21
N VAL A 75 -6.33 12.69 -19.05
CA VAL A 75 -5.64 12.88 -20.32
C VAL A 75 -6.57 13.59 -21.30
N ALA A 76 -6.20 14.79 -21.72
CA ALA A 76 -6.97 15.55 -22.69
C ALA A 76 -7.02 14.80 -24.05
N GLY A 77 -8.22 14.63 -24.60
CA GLY A 77 -8.42 13.87 -25.84
C GLY A 77 -8.41 12.34 -25.69
N GLY A 78 -8.24 11.84 -24.47
CA GLY A 78 -8.22 10.41 -24.17
C GLY A 78 -6.85 9.75 -24.37
N LEU A 79 -6.78 8.45 -24.05
CA LEU A 79 -5.56 7.65 -24.18
C LEU A 79 -5.32 7.21 -25.64
N SER A 80 -4.06 7.14 -26.03
CA SER A 80 -3.63 6.62 -27.34
C SER A 80 -2.60 5.47 -27.17
N PRO A 81 -2.85 4.26 -27.72
CA PRO A 81 -4.09 3.84 -28.37
C PRO A 81 -5.29 3.93 -27.42
N ALA A 82 -6.52 3.99 -27.98
CA ALA A 82 -7.74 4.01 -27.16
C ALA A 82 -7.84 2.73 -26.31
N PRO A 83 -8.30 2.83 -25.06
CA PRO A 83 -8.54 1.65 -24.23
C PRO A 83 -9.61 0.75 -24.83
N THR A 84 -9.49 -0.54 -24.58
CA THR A 84 -10.45 -1.56 -25.00
C THR A 84 -10.87 -2.41 -23.82
N VAL A 85 -12.07 -2.99 -23.86
CA VAL A 85 -12.57 -3.88 -22.79
C VAL A 85 -11.74 -5.17 -22.75
N ALA A 86 -11.58 -5.85 -23.90
CA ALA A 86 -10.54 -6.86 -24.05
C ALA A 86 -9.15 -6.20 -24.05
N ASN A 87 -8.10 -6.97 -23.75
CA ASN A 87 -6.75 -6.38 -23.82
C ASN A 87 -6.39 -5.94 -25.24
N ASN A 88 -5.52 -4.96 -25.35
CA ASN A 88 -5.08 -4.35 -26.60
C ASN A 88 -3.61 -4.71 -26.91
N TRP A 89 -3.24 -5.97 -26.73
CA TRP A 89 -1.86 -6.45 -26.88
C TRP A 89 -1.26 -6.14 -28.25
N ALA A 90 -2.07 -6.15 -29.32
CA ALA A 90 -1.62 -5.78 -30.67
C ALA A 90 -1.12 -4.33 -30.77
N ASN A 91 -1.53 -3.46 -29.85
CA ASN A 91 -1.10 -2.06 -29.74
C ASN A 91 -0.19 -1.82 -28.52
N GLY A 92 0.36 -2.89 -27.94
CA GLY A 92 1.40 -2.82 -26.92
C GLY A 92 0.92 -2.91 -25.47
N GLU A 93 -0.36 -3.19 -25.22
CA GLU A 93 -0.84 -3.54 -23.89
C GLU A 93 -0.36 -4.94 -23.50
N CYS A 94 -0.06 -5.19 -22.21
CA CYS A 94 0.21 -6.54 -21.73
C CYS A 94 -1.04 -7.43 -21.85
N GLY A 95 -0.84 -8.75 -21.85
CA GLY A 95 -1.91 -9.72 -22.07
C GLY A 95 -2.81 -9.97 -20.87
N ARG A 96 -3.43 -8.92 -20.31
CA ARG A 96 -4.42 -9.03 -19.23
C ARG A 96 -5.72 -9.71 -19.66
N ALA A 97 -6.52 -10.12 -18.69
CA ALA A 97 -7.89 -10.56 -18.95
C ALA A 97 -8.83 -9.37 -19.32
N GLU A 98 -10.01 -9.69 -19.85
CA GLU A 98 -11.05 -8.70 -20.18
C GLU A 98 -11.56 -8.00 -18.91
N HIS A 99 -11.89 -6.71 -19.00
CA HIS A 99 -12.50 -5.94 -17.91
C HIS A 99 -13.89 -6.45 -17.56
N GLN A 100 -14.03 -6.98 -16.34
CA GLN A 100 -15.29 -7.54 -15.87
C GLN A 100 -16.35 -6.48 -15.70
N ARG A 101 -17.58 -6.80 -16.08
CA ARG A 101 -18.80 -5.96 -15.90
C ARG A 101 -18.69 -4.56 -16.51
N TYR A 102 -17.72 -4.33 -17.42
CA TYR A 102 -17.49 -2.98 -17.97
C TYR A 102 -18.74 -2.37 -18.62
N TYR A 103 -19.41 -3.10 -19.51
CA TYR A 103 -20.59 -2.59 -20.21
C TYR A 103 -21.79 -2.39 -19.27
N GLU A 104 -21.91 -3.22 -18.24
CA GLU A 104 -22.95 -3.07 -17.22
C GLU A 104 -22.69 -1.82 -16.37
N LEU A 105 -21.46 -1.61 -15.93
CA LEU A 105 -21.12 -0.53 -14.99
C LEU A 105 -20.97 0.82 -15.69
N CYS A 106 -20.46 0.85 -16.93
CA CYS A 106 -20.22 2.09 -17.68
C CYS A 106 -21.24 2.38 -18.76
N GLY A 107 -22.20 1.48 -19.01
CA GLY A 107 -23.29 1.67 -19.94
C GLY A 107 -24.36 2.64 -19.43
N PRO A 108 -25.39 2.92 -20.26
CA PRO A 108 -26.50 3.77 -19.86
C PRO A 108 -27.19 3.28 -18.58
N GLY A 109 -27.22 4.13 -17.55
CA GLY A 109 -27.78 3.79 -16.23
C GLY A 109 -26.86 2.96 -15.33
N GLY A 110 -25.64 2.65 -15.75
CA GLY A 110 -24.66 1.94 -14.93
C GLY A 110 -24.10 2.81 -13.79
N ALA A 111 -23.66 2.14 -12.71
CA ALA A 111 -23.24 2.80 -11.47
C ALA A 111 -21.89 3.55 -11.58
N ALA A 112 -21.09 3.25 -12.60
CA ALA A 112 -19.71 3.75 -12.73
C ALA A 112 -19.55 4.93 -13.70
N GLY A 113 -20.56 5.22 -14.52
CA GLY A 113 -20.49 6.28 -15.53
C GLY A 113 -19.42 6.02 -16.61
N VAL A 114 -19.28 6.97 -17.55
CA VAL A 114 -18.26 6.89 -18.61
C VAL A 114 -16.87 7.08 -18.02
N PRO A 115 -15.89 6.20 -18.29
CA PRO A 115 -14.57 6.30 -17.67
C PRO A 115 -13.83 7.59 -18.03
N LEU A 116 -13.23 8.21 -17.01
CA LEU A 116 -12.17 9.19 -17.21
C LEU A 116 -10.84 8.45 -17.48
N HIS A 117 -10.02 9.00 -18.35
CA HIS A 117 -8.76 8.41 -18.73
C HIS A 117 -7.59 9.11 -18.04
N TYR A 118 -6.76 8.34 -17.37
CA TYR A 118 -5.55 8.82 -16.71
C TYR A 118 -4.34 8.04 -17.18
N GLN A 119 -3.15 8.63 -17.09
CA GLN A 119 -1.90 7.95 -17.37
C GLN A 119 -0.86 8.23 -16.31
N LEU A 120 -0.18 7.18 -15.88
CA LEU A 120 1.06 7.21 -15.13
C LEU A 120 2.14 6.49 -15.92
N THR A 121 3.39 6.94 -15.75
CA THR A 121 4.54 6.25 -16.33
C THR A 121 5.50 5.86 -15.20
N ALA A 122 5.70 4.57 -15.00
CA ALA A 122 6.75 4.05 -14.13
C ALA A 122 8.10 4.35 -14.76
N LYS A 123 8.96 5.10 -14.09
CA LYS A 123 10.17 5.69 -14.66
C LYS A 123 11.24 5.93 -13.61
N GLU A 124 12.49 5.92 -14.04
CA GLU A 124 13.60 6.36 -13.20
C GLU A 124 13.68 7.89 -13.15
N ASN A 125 13.85 8.44 -11.94
CA ASN A 125 14.36 9.78 -11.75
C ASN A 125 15.83 9.65 -11.33
N PRO A 126 16.78 10.06 -12.16
CA PRO A 126 18.21 9.80 -11.91
C PRO A 126 18.82 10.71 -10.84
N ALA A 127 18.12 11.76 -10.42
CA ALA A 127 18.69 12.84 -9.61
C ALA A 127 17.81 13.23 -8.40
N TRP A 128 17.18 12.26 -7.76
CA TRP A 128 16.37 12.51 -6.57
C TRP A 128 17.24 12.91 -5.38
N LEU A 129 16.81 13.91 -4.63
CA LEU A 129 17.44 14.37 -3.39
C LEU A 129 16.57 13.95 -2.21
N PHE A 130 17.09 13.10 -1.32
CA PHE A 130 16.42 12.75 -0.07
C PHE A 130 16.60 13.79 1.02
N ASN A 131 17.78 14.44 1.06
CA ASN A 131 18.10 15.50 2.01
C ASN A 131 18.89 16.59 1.29
N GLY A 132 18.19 17.60 0.75
CA GLY A 132 18.76 18.66 -0.06
C GLY A 132 19.82 19.50 0.68
N ASN A 133 20.76 20.05 -0.07
CA ASN A 133 21.88 20.83 0.45
C ASN A 133 22.78 20.10 1.47
N ASN A 134 22.69 18.78 1.53
CA ASN A 134 23.52 17.96 2.39
C ASN A 134 24.56 17.19 1.54
N PRO A 135 25.87 17.45 1.70
CA PRO A 135 26.90 16.81 0.91
C PRO A 135 27.00 15.30 1.09
N TYR A 136 26.44 14.77 2.17
CA TYR A 136 26.41 13.33 2.44
C TYR A 136 25.27 12.60 1.70
N TYR A 137 24.30 13.32 1.10
CA TYR A 137 23.17 12.74 0.36
C TYR A 137 23.16 13.28 -1.08
N PRO A 138 24.01 12.74 -1.96
CA PRO A 138 24.07 13.19 -3.35
C PRO A 138 22.76 12.86 -4.10
N PRO A 139 22.50 13.57 -5.22
CA PRO A 139 21.46 13.15 -6.15
C PRO A 139 21.66 11.69 -6.55
N GLN A 140 20.56 10.92 -6.57
CA GLN A 140 20.63 9.48 -6.81
C GLN A 140 19.38 8.98 -7.51
N PRO A 141 19.47 7.85 -8.25
CA PRO A 141 18.32 7.29 -8.92
C PRO A 141 17.29 6.74 -7.93
N ILE A 142 16.03 7.07 -8.19
CA ILE A 142 14.85 6.40 -7.64
C ILE A 142 13.97 5.91 -8.77
N TRP A 143 13.08 4.98 -8.47
CA TRP A 143 11.97 4.66 -9.34
C TRP A 143 10.69 5.28 -8.77
N GLY A 144 9.82 5.75 -9.64
CA GLY A 144 8.59 6.40 -9.24
C GLY A 144 7.63 6.50 -10.41
N PHE A 145 6.60 7.29 -10.22
CA PHE A 145 5.62 7.53 -11.26
C PHE A 145 5.65 8.98 -11.74
N GLU A 146 5.68 9.13 -13.06
CA GLU A 146 5.49 10.40 -13.75
C GLU A 146 4.01 10.54 -14.14
N GLY A 147 3.43 11.72 -13.93
CA GLY A 147 2.06 12.05 -14.32
C GLY A 147 2.02 13.16 -15.37
N ASN A 148 1.18 14.18 -15.14
CA ASN A 148 1.04 15.31 -16.08
C ASN A 148 2.28 16.22 -16.14
N THR A 149 3.07 16.23 -15.10
CA THR A 149 4.35 17.00 -15.05
C THR A 149 5.50 16.02 -15.31
N PRO A 150 6.44 16.39 -16.20
CA PRO A 150 7.63 15.57 -16.46
C PRO A 150 8.48 15.32 -15.22
N GLY A 151 9.00 14.10 -15.09
CA GLY A 151 9.86 13.64 -14.00
C GLY A 151 9.13 12.76 -12.99
N ALA A 152 9.62 11.54 -12.83
CA ALA A 152 9.08 10.61 -11.84
C ALA A 152 9.33 11.10 -10.43
N THR A 153 8.34 10.95 -9.55
CA THR A 153 8.39 11.36 -8.15
C THR A 153 8.07 10.20 -7.21
N THR A 154 8.47 10.34 -5.95
CA THR A 154 8.06 9.46 -4.87
C THR A 154 7.61 10.29 -3.65
N PRO A 155 6.35 10.16 -3.18
CA PRO A 155 5.24 9.43 -3.83
C PRO A 155 4.99 9.90 -5.26
N GLY A 156 4.40 9.02 -6.08
CA GLY A 156 3.87 9.39 -7.39
C GLY A 156 2.68 10.35 -7.28
N PRO A 157 2.15 10.82 -8.41
CA PRO A 157 1.01 11.75 -8.46
C PRO A 157 -0.18 11.25 -7.65
N THR A 158 -0.84 12.16 -6.93
CA THR A 158 -2.08 11.85 -6.20
C THR A 158 -3.26 11.82 -7.15
N ILE A 159 -4.03 10.74 -7.15
CA ILE A 159 -5.26 10.62 -7.93
C ILE A 159 -6.44 11.01 -7.04
N PHE A 160 -7.26 11.94 -7.51
CA PHE A 160 -8.55 12.28 -6.88
C PHE A 160 -9.67 11.64 -7.69
N ALA A 161 -10.40 10.75 -7.06
CA ALA A 161 -11.50 9.98 -7.65
C ALA A 161 -12.82 10.25 -6.95
N ARG A 162 -13.93 9.85 -7.59
CA ARG A 162 -15.26 9.94 -7.02
C ARG A 162 -16.04 8.65 -7.23
N TYR A 163 -16.82 8.26 -6.24
CA TYR A 163 -17.81 7.21 -6.43
C TYR A 163 -18.81 7.60 -7.52
N GLY A 164 -19.14 6.64 -8.38
CA GLY A 164 -19.98 6.83 -9.55
C GLY A 164 -19.25 7.41 -10.78
N GLN A 165 -17.92 7.58 -10.70
CA GLN A 165 -17.09 7.99 -11.82
C GLN A 165 -15.92 7.01 -12.00
N SER A 166 -16.05 6.10 -12.95
CA SER A 166 -15.00 5.14 -13.26
C SER A 166 -13.76 5.80 -13.88
N ILE A 167 -12.65 5.09 -13.76
CA ILE A 167 -11.35 5.50 -14.31
C ILE A 167 -10.77 4.34 -15.11
N ILE A 168 -10.22 4.63 -16.29
CA ILE A 168 -9.17 3.81 -16.92
C ILE A 168 -7.84 4.49 -16.61
N LEU A 169 -7.03 3.82 -15.80
CA LEU A 169 -5.67 4.25 -15.50
C LEU A 169 -4.69 3.42 -16.33
N ARG A 170 -4.08 4.05 -17.33
CA ARG A 170 -2.95 3.46 -18.06
C ARG A 170 -1.67 3.61 -17.26
N ILE A 171 -1.00 2.51 -16.98
CA ILE A 171 0.33 2.53 -16.40
C ILE A 171 1.32 2.04 -17.46
N ARG A 172 2.20 2.96 -17.88
CA ARG A 172 3.30 2.64 -18.81
C ARG A 172 4.52 2.23 -18.02
N ASN A 173 5.25 1.23 -18.53
CA ASN A 173 6.52 0.83 -17.96
C ASN A 173 7.68 1.35 -18.85
N GLU A 174 8.38 2.36 -18.36
CA GLU A 174 9.59 2.92 -18.96
C GLU A 174 10.80 2.80 -18.02
N LEU A 175 10.78 1.83 -17.09
CA LEU A 175 11.93 1.56 -16.23
C LEU A 175 13.11 1.03 -17.06
N PRO A 176 14.34 1.40 -16.69
CA PRO A 176 15.54 1.00 -17.44
C PRO A 176 15.79 -0.51 -17.28
N ALA A 177 15.80 -1.23 -18.40
CA ALA A 177 16.11 -2.66 -18.41
C ALA A 177 17.53 -2.99 -17.94
N ASN A 178 18.47 -2.05 -18.07
CA ASN A 178 19.88 -2.20 -17.69
C ASN A 178 20.22 -1.40 -16.44
N HIS A 179 19.37 -1.48 -15.41
CA HIS A 179 19.65 -0.84 -14.12
C HIS A 179 20.71 -1.58 -13.32
N THR A 180 21.29 -0.90 -12.34
CA THR A 180 22.21 -1.47 -11.34
C THR A 180 21.58 -1.36 -9.95
N GLY A 181 21.95 -2.30 -9.06
CA GLY A 181 21.43 -2.36 -7.70
C GLY A 181 20.19 -3.24 -7.56
N PHE A 182 19.45 -3.04 -6.50
CA PHE A 182 18.28 -3.85 -6.14
C PHE A 182 17.03 -3.52 -6.97
N GLY A 183 16.01 -4.39 -6.89
CA GLY A 183 14.72 -4.26 -7.59
C GLY A 183 14.72 -4.84 -8.99
N SER A 184 13.56 -4.86 -9.63
CA SER A 184 13.34 -5.41 -10.98
C SER A 184 12.54 -4.42 -11.84
N PRO A 185 12.88 -4.25 -13.14
CA PRO A 185 12.18 -3.31 -14.03
C PRO A 185 10.81 -3.81 -14.49
N GLU A 186 10.45 -5.04 -14.17
CA GLU A 186 9.07 -5.52 -14.33
C GLU A 186 8.19 -4.90 -13.26
N ILE A 187 6.97 -4.52 -13.62
CA ILE A 187 6.01 -3.91 -12.69
C ILE A 187 4.67 -4.65 -12.71
N CYS A 188 4.02 -4.64 -11.55
CA CYS A 188 2.64 -5.03 -11.37
C CYS A 188 2.01 -4.02 -10.40
N THR A 189 1.12 -3.15 -10.85
CA THR A 189 0.58 -2.12 -9.97
C THR A 189 -0.71 -2.58 -9.31
N HIS A 190 -0.71 -2.60 -7.97
CA HIS A 190 -1.87 -2.84 -7.13
C HIS A 190 -2.46 -1.52 -6.61
N LEU A 191 -3.77 -1.35 -6.74
CA LEU A 191 -4.51 -0.28 -6.05
C LEU A 191 -5.02 -0.83 -4.71
N HIS A 192 -4.25 -0.59 -3.68
CA HIS A 192 -4.45 -1.14 -2.34
C HIS A 192 -5.77 -0.68 -1.74
N ASN A 193 -6.60 -1.65 -1.35
CA ASN A 193 -7.92 -1.49 -0.75
C ASN A 193 -9.04 -1.05 -1.70
N MET A 194 -8.89 -1.09 -3.00
CA MET A 194 -10.01 -0.76 -3.89
C MET A 194 -10.86 -1.99 -4.20
N HIS A 195 -12.20 -1.80 -4.25
CA HIS A 195 -13.15 -2.81 -4.72
C HIS A 195 -13.10 -2.89 -6.25
N THR A 196 -12.10 -3.61 -6.78
CA THR A 196 -11.76 -3.67 -8.21
C THR A 196 -11.91 -5.08 -8.78
N PRO A 197 -12.21 -5.21 -10.08
CA PRO A 197 -12.13 -6.51 -10.74
C PRO A 197 -10.69 -7.04 -10.77
N SER A 198 -10.57 -8.36 -10.73
CA SER A 198 -9.32 -9.11 -10.55
C SER A 198 -8.21 -8.74 -11.56
N GLU A 199 -8.56 -8.48 -12.82
CA GLU A 199 -7.61 -8.10 -13.87
C GLU A 199 -7.01 -6.69 -13.70
N SER A 200 -7.59 -5.90 -12.81
CA SER A 200 -7.15 -4.53 -12.49
C SER A 200 -6.63 -4.39 -11.06
N ASP A 201 -6.67 -5.47 -10.27
CA ASP A 201 -6.27 -5.47 -8.86
C ASP A 201 -4.75 -5.46 -8.64
N GLY A 202 -3.97 -5.94 -9.61
CA GLY A 202 -2.52 -6.06 -9.49
C GLY A 202 -2.11 -7.39 -8.85
N TYR A 203 -2.56 -8.52 -9.44
CA TYR A 203 -2.14 -9.84 -8.99
C TYR A 203 -0.64 -10.05 -9.20
N PRO A 204 0.15 -10.53 -8.20
CA PRO A 204 1.63 -10.53 -8.25
C PRO A 204 2.25 -11.23 -9.45
N GLY A 205 1.57 -12.23 -10.03
CA GLY A 205 2.00 -12.91 -11.23
C GLY A 205 1.68 -12.20 -12.55
N ASP A 206 0.98 -11.04 -12.50
CA ASP A 206 0.60 -10.24 -13.66
C ASP A 206 1.60 -9.10 -13.93
N PHE A 207 2.87 -9.29 -13.61
CA PHE A 207 3.90 -8.30 -13.89
C PHE A 207 4.26 -8.25 -15.38
N TYR A 208 4.74 -7.09 -15.82
CA TYR A 208 5.10 -6.89 -17.23
C TYR A 208 6.25 -5.90 -17.42
N SER A 209 6.96 -6.11 -18.52
CA SER A 209 7.81 -5.14 -19.20
C SER A 209 7.67 -5.35 -20.70
N ALA A 210 8.30 -4.48 -21.49
CA ALA A 210 8.31 -4.65 -22.94
C ALA A 210 8.87 -6.01 -23.41
N ALA A 211 9.74 -6.61 -22.61
CA ALA A 211 10.42 -7.86 -22.96
C ALA A 211 9.87 -9.09 -22.23
N GLN A 212 9.13 -8.92 -21.13
CA GLN A 212 8.76 -10.02 -20.26
C GLN A 212 7.32 -9.86 -19.74
N ALA A 213 6.59 -10.96 -19.72
CA ALA A 213 5.31 -11.11 -19.04
C ALA A 213 5.49 -12.01 -17.81
N GLY A 214 4.79 -11.70 -16.75
CA GLY A 214 4.60 -12.60 -15.62
C GLY A 214 3.82 -13.85 -16.05
N PRO A 215 3.94 -14.95 -15.30
CA PRO A 215 3.45 -16.25 -15.74
C PRO A 215 1.91 -16.37 -15.76
N THR A 216 1.20 -15.36 -15.28
CA THR A 216 -0.26 -15.31 -15.29
C THR A 216 -0.83 -14.28 -16.27
N LEU A 217 0.03 -13.58 -17.01
CA LEU A 217 -0.32 -12.81 -18.21
C LEU A 217 -0.12 -13.65 -19.48
N THR A 218 -0.83 -13.30 -20.55
CA THR A 218 -0.72 -14.01 -21.83
C THR A 218 0.36 -13.45 -22.75
N ALA A 219 0.80 -12.21 -22.53
CA ALA A 219 1.81 -11.54 -23.36
C ALA A 219 2.50 -10.39 -22.60
N PRO A 220 3.78 -10.06 -22.92
CA PRO A 220 4.42 -8.83 -22.46
C PRO A 220 3.80 -7.58 -23.09
N GLY A 221 4.09 -6.41 -22.54
CA GLY A 221 3.59 -5.14 -23.06
C GLY A 221 4.30 -3.93 -22.47
N TRP A 222 4.06 -2.78 -23.10
CA TRP A 222 4.60 -1.50 -22.67
C TRP A 222 3.73 -0.81 -21.61
N PHE A 223 2.47 -1.23 -21.49
CA PHE A 223 1.51 -0.67 -20.56
C PHE A 223 0.45 -1.70 -20.18
N GLN A 224 -0.26 -1.38 -19.11
CA GLN A 224 -1.51 -2.03 -18.72
C GLN A 224 -2.57 -0.95 -18.48
N ASP A 225 -3.78 -1.20 -18.97
CA ASP A 225 -4.96 -0.41 -18.65
C ASP A 225 -5.69 -1.06 -17.46
N HIS A 226 -5.78 -0.32 -16.35
CA HIS A 226 -6.51 -0.73 -15.16
C HIS A 226 -7.90 -0.08 -15.17
N PHE A 227 -8.93 -0.88 -15.00
CA PHE A 227 -10.31 -0.41 -14.85
C PHE A 227 -10.66 -0.30 -13.37
N TYR A 228 -10.81 0.92 -12.90
CA TYR A 228 -11.27 1.22 -11.55
C TYR A 228 -12.71 1.75 -11.62
N PRO A 229 -13.72 0.91 -11.34
CA PRO A 229 -15.12 1.30 -11.50
C PRO A 229 -15.56 2.35 -10.49
N ASN A 230 -14.88 2.52 -9.36
CA ASN A 230 -15.21 3.48 -8.31
C ASN A 230 -16.67 3.35 -7.86
N VAL A 231 -17.09 2.12 -7.58
CA VAL A 231 -18.43 1.77 -7.11
C VAL A 231 -18.38 1.29 -5.67
N TYR A 232 -19.48 1.43 -4.96
CA TYR A 232 -19.62 0.82 -3.64
C TYR A 232 -19.72 -0.69 -3.78
N ALA A 233 -19.16 -1.43 -2.81
CA ALA A 233 -19.28 -2.87 -2.77
C ALA A 233 -20.75 -3.33 -2.53
N GLY A 234 -21.11 -4.49 -3.05
CA GLY A 234 -22.45 -5.06 -2.91
C GLY A 234 -23.42 -4.62 -4.03
N LEU A 235 -22.93 -4.43 -5.25
CA LEU A 235 -23.76 -4.09 -6.41
C LEU A 235 -24.95 -5.04 -6.56
N ASP A 236 -24.69 -6.35 -6.46
CA ASP A 236 -25.71 -7.39 -6.64
C ASP A 236 -26.73 -7.41 -5.47
N GLU A 237 -26.34 -6.92 -4.28
CA GLU A 237 -27.21 -6.86 -3.11
C GLU A 237 -28.04 -5.56 -3.04
N PHE A 238 -27.55 -4.44 -3.60
CA PHE A 238 -28.13 -3.11 -3.45
C PHE A 238 -28.54 -2.47 -4.78
N GLY A 239 -29.22 -3.26 -5.62
CA GLY A 239 -29.85 -2.74 -6.84
C GLY A 239 -28.90 -2.14 -7.87
N GLY A 240 -27.65 -2.64 -7.94
CA GLY A 240 -26.64 -2.21 -8.91
C GLY A 240 -25.85 -0.97 -8.50
N ILE A 241 -26.13 -0.34 -7.36
CA ILE A 241 -25.41 0.87 -6.89
C ILE A 241 -24.43 0.60 -5.76
N GLY A 242 -24.53 -0.55 -5.09
CA GLY A 242 -23.73 -0.92 -3.92
C GLY A 242 -24.17 -0.22 -2.61
N ASP A 243 -23.42 -0.47 -1.53
CA ASP A 243 -23.73 0.05 -0.18
C ASP A 243 -22.89 1.30 0.15
N PRO A 244 -23.46 2.53 0.20
CA PRO A 244 -22.68 3.74 0.50
C PRO A 244 -22.04 3.74 1.90
N ARG A 245 -22.48 2.86 2.81
CA ARG A 245 -21.84 2.70 4.12
C ARG A 245 -20.44 2.08 4.00
N GLU A 246 -20.14 1.46 2.87
CA GLU A 246 -18.86 0.81 2.58
C GLU A 246 -17.94 1.67 1.69
N ALA A 247 -18.18 2.98 1.62
CA ALA A 247 -17.29 3.89 0.92
C ALA A 247 -15.91 3.98 1.57
N LEU A 248 -14.90 4.04 0.73
CA LEU A 248 -13.49 4.25 1.05
C LEU A 248 -13.10 5.71 0.88
N GLY A 249 -11.90 6.10 1.32
CA GLY A 249 -11.40 7.47 1.19
C GLY A 249 -9.90 7.54 0.92
N SER A 250 -9.07 6.92 1.78
CA SER A 250 -7.61 6.98 1.71
C SER A 250 -7.02 5.66 1.24
N LEU A 251 -6.75 5.56 -0.07
CA LEU A 251 -6.12 4.43 -0.73
C LEU A 251 -4.72 4.83 -1.23
N PHE A 252 -3.95 3.85 -1.68
CA PHE A 252 -2.68 4.09 -2.35
C PHE A 252 -2.43 3.00 -3.39
N TYR A 253 -1.64 3.32 -4.41
CA TYR A 253 -1.18 2.37 -5.41
C TYR A 253 0.31 2.12 -5.23
N HIS A 254 0.74 0.89 -5.47
CA HIS A 254 2.16 0.51 -5.36
C HIS A 254 2.50 -0.68 -6.26
N ASP A 255 3.79 -0.89 -6.48
CA ASP A 255 4.25 -2.09 -7.16
C ASP A 255 3.97 -3.35 -6.31
N HIS A 256 3.57 -4.43 -6.97
CA HIS A 256 3.22 -5.71 -6.35
C HIS A 256 3.81 -6.90 -7.14
N THR A 257 4.93 -6.68 -7.82
CA THR A 257 5.61 -7.71 -8.60
C THR A 257 6.13 -8.82 -7.69
N GLU A 258 5.76 -10.07 -7.98
CA GLU A 258 6.15 -11.24 -7.19
C GLU A 258 7.65 -11.28 -6.93
N GLY A 259 8.02 -11.39 -5.64
CA GLY A 259 9.39 -11.53 -5.15
C GLY A 259 10.25 -10.27 -5.21
N VAL A 260 9.67 -9.11 -5.58
CA VAL A 260 10.39 -7.82 -5.65
C VAL A 260 9.54 -6.62 -5.26
N THR A 261 8.42 -6.83 -4.58
CA THR A 261 7.57 -5.75 -4.05
C THR A 261 8.37 -4.83 -3.13
N ALA A 262 9.11 -5.39 -2.16
CA ALA A 262 9.85 -4.61 -1.18
C ALA A 262 10.91 -3.69 -1.82
N PRO A 263 11.82 -4.17 -2.69
CA PRO A 263 12.82 -3.32 -3.30
C PRO A 263 12.22 -2.26 -4.23
N ASN A 264 11.19 -2.59 -5.01
CA ASN A 264 10.56 -1.64 -5.93
C ASN A 264 9.82 -0.52 -5.19
N VAL A 265 9.04 -0.86 -4.15
CA VAL A 265 8.37 0.13 -3.29
C VAL A 265 9.39 0.96 -2.52
N LEU A 266 10.48 0.36 -2.02
CA LEU A 266 11.54 1.12 -1.35
C LEU A 266 12.24 2.11 -2.27
N LYS A 267 12.41 1.78 -3.57
CA LYS A 267 12.90 2.72 -4.59
C LYS A 267 11.95 3.89 -4.83
N GLY A 268 10.64 3.73 -4.54
CA GLY A 268 9.69 4.81 -4.63
C GLY A 268 8.41 4.51 -5.43
N MET A 269 8.19 3.27 -5.83
CA MET A 269 7.05 2.83 -6.67
C MET A 269 5.74 2.78 -5.87
N MET A 270 5.25 3.96 -5.45
CA MET A 270 3.98 4.11 -4.76
C MET A 270 3.42 5.53 -4.92
N GLY A 271 2.10 5.69 -4.75
CA GLY A 271 1.43 7.00 -4.74
C GLY A 271 0.03 6.91 -4.12
N SER A 272 -0.60 8.06 -3.89
CA SER A 272 -1.90 8.14 -3.19
C SER A 272 -3.07 8.15 -4.17
N TYR A 273 -4.16 7.48 -3.77
CA TYR A 273 -5.45 7.49 -4.45
C TYR A 273 -6.54 7.88 -3.44
N LEU A 274 -7.10 9.06 -3.58
CA LEU A 274 -8.11 9.60 -2.68
C LEU A 274 -9.47 9.58 -3.38
N ILE A 275 -10.42 8.88 -2.77
CA ILE A 275 -11.77 8.76 -3.34
C ILE A 275 -12.79 9.44 -2.44
N PHE A 276 -13.72 10.15 -3.05
CA PHE A 276 -14.75 10.96 -2.41
C PHE A 276 -16.14 10.49 -2.82
N ASP A 277 -17.11 10.77 -1.96
CA ASP A 277 -18.51 10.48 -2.21
C ASP A 277 -19.43 11.65 -1.80
N ASN A 278 -20.72 11.40 -1.66
CA ASN A 278 -21.69 12.43 -1.24
C ASN A 278 -21.62 12.76 0.26
N LEU A 279 -20.97 11.92 1.07
CA LEU A 279 -20.80 12.15 2.51
C LEU A 279 -19.43 12.82 2.80
N ASP A 280 -18.33 12.25 2.33
CA ASP A 280 -17.00 12.87 2.32
C ASP A 280 -16.75 13.48 0.94
N THR A 281 -17.24 14.72 0.77
CA THR A 281 -17.32 15.34 -0.56
C THR A 281 -15.99 15.88 -1.07
N GLY A 282 -14.98 16.02 -0.20
CA GLY A 282 -13.76 16.77 -0.50
C GLY A 282 -13.99 18.29 -0.62
N VAL A 283 -15.11 18.79 -0.05
CA VAL A 283 -15.49 20.22 -0.05
C VAL A 283 -15.99 20.63 1.33
N GLU A 284 -15.43 21.69 1.90
CA GLU A 284 -15.71 22.12 3.29
C GLU A 284 -17.10 22.72 3.53
N THR A 285 -17.89 22.89 2.47
CA THR A 285 -19.25 23.46 2.55
C THR A 285 -20.35 22.43 2.40
N THR A 286 -20.03 21.18 2.06
CA THR A 286 -21.01 20.12 1.80
C THR A 286 -20.64 18.82 2.52
N GLY A 287 -21.59 17.92 2.67
CA GLY A 287 -21.40 16.64 3.34
C GLY A 287 -20.89 16.80 4.78
N LEU A 288 -19.90 16.01 5.18
CA LEU A 288 -19.28 16.07 6.51
C LEU A 288 -18.44 17.33 6.74
N ARG A 289 -18.14 18.08 5.69
CA ARG A 289 -17.35 19.31 5.75
C ARG A 289 -15.96 19.10 6.40
N LEU A 290 -15.35 17.95 6.19
CA LEU A 290 -13.99 17.70 6.66
C LEU A 290 -12.98 18.65 5.97
N PRO A 291 -11.81 18.93 6.58
CA PRO A 291 -10.78 19.70 5.89
C PRO A 291 -10.47 19.07 4.54
N SER A 292 -10.46 19.88 3.48
CA SER A 292 -10.32 19.44 2.10
C SER A 292 -9.18 20.18 1.40
N HIS A 293 -8.82 19.74 0.19
CA HIS A 293 -7.73 20.36 -0.58
C HIS A 293 -7.89 21.90 -0.61
N PRO A 294 -6.81 22.68 -0.37
CA PRO A 294 -5.40 22.28 -0.16
C PRO A 294 -5.02 22.01 1.30
N TYR A 295 -5.94 21.68 2.18
CA TYR A 295 -5.72 21.40 3.61
C TYR A 295 -5.94 19.93 3.97
N ASP A 296 -5.94 19.06 2.97
CA ASP A 296 -6.04 17.60 3.05
C ASP A 296 -4.77 16.99 2.43
N TYR A 297 -3.89 16.43 3.28
CA TYR A 297 -2.55 16.01 2.90
C TYR A 297 -2.34 14.51 3.06
N PRO A 298 -2.11 13.75 1.97
CA PRO A 298 -1.56 12.41 2.06
C PRO A 298 -0.08 12.49 2.46
N LEU A 299 0.29 11.72 3.48
CA LEU A 299 1.64 11.65 4.04
C LEU A 299 2.09 10.19 4.09
N ALA A 300 3.01 9.81 3.22
CA ALA A 300 3.62 8.49 3.19
C ALA A 300 4.92 8.48 3.98
N PHE A 301 4.99 7.60 4.97
CA PHE A 301 6.15 7.39 5.83
C PHE A 301 6.85 6.09 5.43
N SER A 302 8.16 6.15 5.22
CA SER A 302 8.98 4.98 4.95
C SER A 302 10.33 5.16 5.63
N ASP A 303 10.85 4.12 6.26
CA ASP A 303 12.22 4.17 6.75
C ASP A 303 13.17 3.62 5.69
N LYS A 304 14.31 4.29 5.56
CA LYS A 304 15.35 3.97 4.58
C LYS A 304 16.71 3.91 5.25
N ARG A 305 17.61 3.13 4.66
CA ARG A 305 19.02 3.08 5.04
C ARG A 305 19.88 3.51 3.88
N PHE A 306 20.96 4.23 4.21
CA PHE A 306 21.91 4.73 3.24
C PHE A 306 23.31 4.25 3.61
N ASP A 307 24.15 3.94 2.61
CA ASP A 307 25.55 3.61 2.81
C ASP A 307 26.38 4.84 3.22
N SER A 308 27.69 4.66 3.43
CA SER A 308 28.60 5.76 3.80
C SER A 308 28.71 6.86 2.75
N GLY A 309 28.34 6.59 1.50
CA GLY A 309 28.25 7.54 0.39
C GLY A 309 26.87 8.18 0.25
N GLY A 310 25.94 7.92 1.17
CA GLY A 310 24.56 8.43 1.15
C GLY A 310 23.68 7.80 0.06
N ARG A 311 24.05 6.64 -0.46
CA ARG A 311 23.26 5.91 -1.45
C ARG A 311 22.28 4.99 -0.77
N LEU A 312 21.05 4.94 -1.29
CA LEU A 312 20.00 4.07 -0.79
C LEU A 312 20.42 2.60 -0.92
N THR A 313 20.25 1.85 0.16
CA THR A 313 20.60 0.41 0.22
C THR A 313 19.38 -0.43 0.59
N PHE A 314 19.39 -1.66 0.13
CA PHE A 314 18.40 -2.67 0.49
C PHE A 314 19.04 -4.06 0.45
N ASP A 315 18.77 -4.88 1.45
CA ASP A 315 19.19 -6.28 1.50
C ASP A 315 18.03 -7.18 1.04
N GLU A 316 18.03 -7.52 -0.24
CA GLU A 316 17.01 -8.36 -0.87
C GLU A 316 17.04 -9.81 -0.38
N LEU A 317 18.14 -10.25 0.22
CA LEU A 317 18.31 -11.63 0.67
C LEU A 317 17.85 -11.86 2.11
N ASN A 318 17.53 -10.78 2.83
CA ASN A 318 17.10 -10.88 4.21
C ASN A 318 15.59 -11.17 4.31
N PRO A 319 15.17 -12.40 4.64
CA PRO A 319 13.76 -12.74 4.72
C PRO A 319 13.08 -12.19 6.00
N GLU A 320 13.85 -11.69 6.96
CA GLU A 320 13.31 -11.25 8.25
C GLU A 320 12.73 -9.83 8.21
N GLY A 321 13.16 -9.03 7.24
CA GLY A 321 12.72 -7.64 7.12
C GLY A 321 13.89 -6.67 7.08
N VAL A 322 13.56 -5.41 6.82
CA VAL A 322 14.53 -4.32 6.74
C VAL A 322 14.08 -3.16 7.59
N LEU A 323 14.97 -2.62 8.42
CA LEU A 323 14.78 -1.38 9.15
C LEU A 323 15.79 -0.34 8.67
N GLY A 324 15.26 0.80 8.24
CA GLY A 324 16.04 2.01 8.02
C GLY A 324 16.29 2.77 9.32
N ASP A 325 17.26 3.66 9.32
CA ASP A 325 17.55 4.58 10.41
C ASP A 325 17.19 6.04 10.09
N LYS A 326 16.69 6.28 8.86
CA LYS A 326 16.15 7.57 8.43
C LYS A 326 14.69 7.42 8.03
N VAL A 327 13.82 8.21 8.65
CA VAL A 327 12.41 8.26 8.26
C VAL A 327 12.24 9.31 7.16
N VAL A 328 11.64 8.87 6.07
CA VAL A 328 11.34 9.68 4.89
C VAL A 328 9.85 9.95 4.88
N VAL A 329 9.47 11.21 4.71
CA VAL A 329 8.07 11.64 4.55
C VAL A 329 7.90 12.21 3.15
N ASN A 330 7.02 11.61 2.35
CA ASN A 330 6.82 11.99 0.94
C ASN A 330 8.16 12.16 0.17
N GLY A 331 9.07 11.20 0.33
CA GLY A 331 10.35 11.18 -0.39
C GLY A 331 11.44 12.10 0.18
N LYS A 332 11.23 12.76 1.31
CA LYS A 332 12.18 13.69 1.94
C LYS A 332 12.49 13.29 3.38
N ILE A 333 13.76 13.40 3.78
CA ILE A 333 14.20 13.15 5.16
C ILE A 333 13.94 14.42 5.99
N GLU A 334 13.26 14.26 7.12
CA GLU A 334 13.02 15.33 8.09
C GLU A 334 12.51 16.65 7.43
N PRO A 335 11.41 16.60 6.66
CA PRO A 335 10.93 17.79 5.93
C PRO A 335 10.12 18.74 6.82
N VAL A 336 9.80 19.90 6.23
CA VAL A 336 8.94 20.95 6.82
C VAL A 336 7.61 21.02 6.09
N LEU A 337 6.51 21.10 6.82
CA LEU A 337 5.21 21.49 6.30
C LEU A 337 4.79 22.83 6.93
N ARG A 338 4.65 23.85 6.10
CA ARG A 338 4.14 25.16 6.53
C ARG A 338 2.63 25.17 6.51
N VAL A 339 2.03 25.54 7.62
CA VAL A 339 0.58 25.49 7.82
C VAL A 339 0.00 26.83 8.24
N ALA A 340 -1.21 27.09 7.78
CA ALA A 340 -2.01 28.21 8.27
C ALA A 340 -2.71 27.84 9.59
N ARG A 341 -3.16 28.83 10.35
CA ARG A 341 -3.93 28.68 11.58
C ARG A 341 -5.35 28.19 11.33
N ARG A 342 -5.49 26.93 10.93
CA ARG A 342 -6.78 26.27 10.67
C ARG A 342 -6.65 24.75 10.83
N LYS A 343 -7.75 24.02 10.60
CA LYS A 343 -7.74 22.55 10.61
C LYS A 343 -7.13 22.00 9.32
N TYR A 344 -6.35 20.93 9.48
CA TYR A 344 -5.79 20.13 8.40
C TYR A 344 -6.14 18.66 8.61
N ARG A 345 -6.55 17.99 7.54
CA ARG A 345 -6.63 16.53 7.48
C ARG A 345 -5.28 15.99 7.02
N LEU A 346 -4.68 15.14 7.81
CA LEU A 346 -3.43 14.44 7.49
C LEU A 346 -3.77 12.97 7.31
N ARG A 347 -3.55 12.46 6.10
CA ARG A 347 -3.80 11.06 5.73
C ARG A 347 -2.48 10.31 5.84
N LEU A 348 -2.27 9.67 6.97
CA LEU A 348 -1.03 8.98 7.29
C LEU A 348 -1.03 7.58 6.68
N LEU A 349 0.02 7.24 5.94
CA LEU A 349 0.27 5.92 5.38
C LEU A 349 1.63 5.42 5.85
N ASN A 350 1.69 4.24 6.42
CA ASN A 350 2.96 3.54 6.61
C ASN A 350 3.35 2.78 5.33
N ALA A 351 4.21 3.37 4.52
CA ALA A 351 4.75 2.79 3.29
C ALA A 351 6.17 2.22 3.46
N GLY A 352 6.56 1.91 4.68
CA GLY A 352 7.85 1.29 4.99
C GLY A 352 7.86 -0.22 4.71
N PRO A 353 9.03 -0.86 4.64
CA PRO A 353 9.12 -2.30 4.39
C PRO A 353 8.73 -3.15 5.59
N SER A 354 9.11 -2.75 6.82
CA SER A 354 8.93 -3.60 8.01
C SER A 354 8.68 -2.83 9.31
N ARG A 355 8.87 -1.50 9.31
CA ARG A 355 8.78 -0.70 10.51
C ARG A 355 7.34 -0.39 10.87
N TYR A 356 7.04 -0.43 12.17
CA TYR A 356 5.82 0.11 12.77
C TYR A 356 6.08 1.54 13.26
N TYR A 357 5.07 2.39 13.23
CA TYR A 357 5.13 3.75 13.77
C TYR A 357 4.07 3.95 14.86
N GLU A 358 4.38 4.82 15.83
CA GLU A 358 3.38 5.41 16.72
C GLU A 358 3.65 6.91 16.83
N PHE A 359 2.80 7.69 16.17
CA PHE A 359 2.99 9.12 16.00
C PHE A 359 2.29 9.93 17.08
N TYR A 360 2.99 10.98 17.52
CA TYR A 360 2.53 11.96 18.48
C TYR A 360 2.77 13.37 17.93
N LEU A 361 1.88 14.32 18.27
CA LEU A 361 2.09 15.75 17.99
C LEU A 361 2.75 16.42 19.19
N GLN A 362 3.95 16.97 19.04
CA GLN A 362 4.79 17.45 20.12
C GLN A 362 5.21 18.90 19.88
N ASN A 363 5.39 19.68 20.98
CA ASN A 363 5.97 21.02 20.90
C ASN A 363 7.49 21.00 20.64
N ALA A 364 8.06 22.16 20.32
CA ALA A 364 9.49 22.32 20.04
C ALA A 364 10.40 21.92 21.21
N GLY A 365 9.95 22.14 22.44
CA GLY A 365 10.68 21.77 23.65
C GLY A 365 10.68 20.28 23.97
N GLY A 366 9.83 19.47 23.31
CA GLY A 366 9.74 18.03 23.53
C GLY A 366 9.04 17.62 24.83
N ASN A 367 8.45 18.55 25.55
CA ASN A 367 7.87 18.35 26.87
C ASN A 367 6.33 18.44 26.93
N ALA A 368 5.68 18.73 25.82
CA ALA A 368 4.22 18.76 25.71
C ALA A 368 3.73 18.03 24.46
N LEU A 369 2.70 17.23 24.64
CA LEU A 369 1.97 16.55 23.57
C LEU A 369 0.61 17.23 23.35
N TYR A 370 0.16 17.25 22.11
CA TYR A 370 -1.11 17.82 21.71
C TYR A 370 -2.02 16.76 21.10
N THR A 371 -3.31 16.98 21.26
CA THR A 371 -4.35 16.09 20.74
C THR A 371 -4.76 16.44 19.32
N PHE A 372 -5.25 15.44 18.62
CA PHE A 372 -5.91 15.52 17.32
C PHE A 372 -7.19 14.66 17.33
N ALA A 373 -8.00 14.79 16.30
CA ALA A 373 -9.12 13.88 16.06
C ALA A 373 -8.68 12.76 15.10
N HIS A 374 -8.93 11.49 15.43
CA HIS A 374 -8.72 10.35 14.54
C HIS A 374 -10.06 10.02 13.89
N ILE A 375 -10.17 10.11 12.57
CA ILE A 375 -11.44 10.07 11.83
C ILE A 375 -11.57 8.90 10.87
N ALA A 376 -10.47 8.28 10.44
CA ALA A 376 -10.50 7.15 9.53
C ALA A 376 -9.36 6.16 9.79
N ASN A 377 -9.58 4.89 9.44
CA ASN A 377 -8.59 3.83 9.50
C ASN A 377 -8.69 2.95 8.26
N ASP A 378 -7.54 2.58 7.65
CA ASP A 378 -7.45 1.81 6.41
C ASP A 378 -8.40 2.31 5.30
N GLY A 379 -8.44 3.64 5.12
CA GLY A 379 -9.29 4.28 4.13
C GLY A 379 -10.75 4.46 4.54
N ASN A 380 -11.21 3.85 5.61
CA ASN A 380 -12.59 3.92 6.06
C ASN A 380 -12.81 5.03 7.10
N LEU A 381 -13.78 5.91 6.87
CA LEU A 381 -14.26 6.77 7.94
C LEU A 381 -14.79 5.91 9.10
N LEU A 382 -14.38 6.26 10.31
CA LEU A 382 -14.90 5.63 11.53
C LEU A 382 -16.40 5.95 11.69
N PRO A 383 -17.16 5.16 12.44
CA PRO A 383 -18.55 5.50 12.76
C PRO A 383 -18.67 6.85 13.50
N ASN A 384 -17.72 7.10 14.39
CA ASN A 384 -17.61 8.34 15.14
C ASN A 384 -16.15 8.82 15.15
N ALA A 385 -15.96 10.13 15.11
CA ALA A 385 -14.65 10.71 15.31
C ALA A 385 -14.12 10.42 16.73
N LEU A 386 -12.90 9.93 16.84
CA LEU A 386 -12.21 9.75 18.11
C LEU A 386 -11.49 11.06 18.44
N ALA A 387 -12.17 11.93 19.20
CA ALA A 387 -11.61 13.21 19.62
C ALA A 387 -10.50 13.02 20.65
N ASN A 388 -9.64 14.05 20.78
CA ASN A 388 -8.61 14.15 21.82
C ASN A 388 -7.64 12.96 21.88
N GLN A 389 -7.30 12.39 20.73
CA GLN A 389 -6.28 11.35 20.66
C GLN A 389 -4.88 11.97 20.74
N PHE A 390 -4.01 11.36 21.53
CA PHE A 390 -2.60 11.78 21.65
C PHE A 390 -1.68 11.02 20.70
N ARG A 391 -2.13 9.88 20.18
CA ARG A 391 -1.31 8.99 19.37
C ARG A 391 -2.12 8.28 18.29
N VAL A 392 -1.41 7.88 17.25
CA VAL A 392 -1.90 6.99 16.22
C VAL A 392 -0.79 5.97 15.88
N ARG A 393 -1.12 4.68 15.94
CA ARG A 393 -0.20 3.59 15.61
C ARG A 393 -0.52 3.06 14.21
N LEU A 394 0.52 2.75 13.44
CA LEU A 394 0.41 2.19 12.09
C LEU A 394 1.37 1.00 11.94
N ALA A 395 0.85 -0.17 11.66
CA ALA A 395 1.60 -1.27 11.05
C ALA A 395 1.89 -0.94 9.58
N VAL A 396 2.70 -1.75 8.92
CA VAL A 396 2.98 -1.56 7.48
C VAL A 396 1.67 -1.65 6.69
N ALA A 397 1.49 -0.76 5.73
CA ALA A 397 0.30 -0.53 4.90
C ALA A 397 -0.95 -0.02 5.62
N GLU A 398 -0.98 0.07 6.95
CA GLU A 398 -2.09 0.74 7.62
C GLU A 398 -2.12 2.24 7.28
N ARG A 399 -3.34 2.76 7.16
CA ARG A 399 -3.63 4.19 6.99
C ARG A 399 -4.44 4.67 8.16
N ALA A 400 -4.22 5.93 8.52
CA ALA A 400 -5.10 6.64 9.45
C ALA A 400 -5.25 8.10 9.03
N ASP A 401 -6.49 8.59 9.04
CA ASP A 401 -6.72 10.01 8.83
C ASP A 401 -6.90 10.69 10.20
N ILE A 402 -6.09 11.71 10.43
CA ILE A 402 -6.20 12.57 11.61
C ILE A 402 -6.49 14.00 11.22
N VAL A 403 -7.22 14.73 12.07
CA VAL A 403 -7.42 16.17 11.92
C VAL A 403 -6.70 16.91 13.04
N VAL A 404 -5.73 17.73 12.63
CA VAL A 404 -4.98 18.63 13.53
C VAL A 404 -5.53 20.05 13.39
N ASP A 405 -5.90 20.65 14.51
CA ASP A 405 -6.36 22.05 14.55
C ASP A 405 -5.20 23.00 14.90
N PHE A 406 -4.58 23.57 13.87
CA PHE A 406 -3.51 24.53 14.03
C PHE A 406 -4.00 25.95 14.40
N SER A 407 -5.30 26.24 14.41
CA SER A 407 -5.84 27.53 14.87
C SER A 407 -5.56 27.79 16.37
N ARG A 408 -5.35 26.71 17.12
CA ARG A 408 -5.01 26.71 18.57
C ARG A 408 -3.62 27.29 18.86
N PHE A 409 -2.78 27.45 17.84
CA PHE A 409 -1.39 27.88 17.98
C PHE A 409 -1.18 29.27 17.33
N PRO A 410 -0.44 30.19 17.98
CA PRO A 410 -0.09 31.45 17.36
C PRO A 410 0.85 31.28 16.16
N VAL A 411 0.84 32.26 15.27
CA VAL A 411 1.83 32.34 14.16
C VAL A 411 3.24 32.37 14.76
N GLY A 412 4.17 31.64 14.14
CA GLY A 412 5.54 31.43 14.63
C GLY A 412 5.70 30.13 15.44
N THR A 413 4.60 29.47 15.82
CA THR A 413 4.69 28.19 16.55
C THR A 413 5.28 27.09 15.69
N THR A 414 6.19 26.33 16.28
CA THR A 414 6.75 25.10 15.69
C THR A 414 6.28 23.88 16.46
N LEU A 415 5.80 22.87 15.72
CA LEU A 415 5.38 21.57 16.23
C LEU A 415 6.08 20.46 15.44
N TYR A 416 6.08 19.25 15.98
CA TYR A 416 6.67 18.08 15.35
C TYR A 416 5.73 16.89 15.41
N LEU A 417 5.63 16.17 14.31
CA LEU A 417 5.17 14.78 14.34
C LEU A 417 6.37 13.92 14.75
N VAL A 418 6.18 13.12 15.79
CA VAL A 418 7.26 12.37 16.44
C VAL A 418 6.88 10.90 16.49
N ASN A 419 7.75 10.02 16.02
CA ASN A 419 7.62 8.59 16.24
C ASN A 419 8.23 8.23 17.60
N GLN A 420 7.42 7.77 18.56
CA GLN A 420 7.88 7.30 19.87
C GLN A 420 7.96 5.78 19.97
N LEU A 421 7.62 5.04 18.91
CA LEU A 421 7.69 3.59 18.93
C LEU A 421 9.11 3.13 18.61
N LEU A 422 9.80 2.58 19.62
CA LEU A 422 11.10 1.95 19.44
C LEU A 422 10.90 0.58 18.80
N GLN A 423 11.71 0.30 17.81
CA GLN A 423 11.80 -1.01 17.16
C GLN A 423 13.25 -1.27 16.79
N ASN A 424 13.88 -2.23 17.46
CA ASN A 424 15.32 -2.55 17.32
C ASN A 424 15.57 -3.65 16.30
N ASP A 425 14.58 -4.51 16.07
CA ASP A 425 14.63 -5.55 15.04
C ASP A 425 13.35 -5.56 14.20
N THR A 426 13.30 -6.39 13.18
CA THR A 426 12.20 -6.46 12.20
C THR A 426 10.98 -7.24 12.71
N ARG A 427 11.09 -7.84 13.88
CA ARG A 427 10.09 -8.81 14.38
C ARG A 427 8.82 -8.13 14.87
N GLN A 428 8.99 -7.07 15.68
CA GLN A 428 7.90 -6.34 16.32
C GLN A 428 8.38 -5.03 16.94
N PRO A 429 7.48 -4.12 17.29
CA PRO A 429 7.80 -2.99 18.16
C PRO A 429 8.22 -3.44 19.55
N ASP A 430 9.24 -2.75 20.13
CA ASP A 430 9.70 -3.02 21.49
C ASP A 430 8.84 -2.31 22.54
N ARG A 431 8.86 -0.96 22.51
CA ARG A 431 8.15 -0.12 23.47
C ARG A 431 7.98 1.31 22.98
N VAL A 432 7.07 2.03 23.60
CA VAL A 432 6.99 3.48 23.45
C VAL A 432 8.08 4.15 24.29
N GLN A 433 8.84 5.06 23.71
CA GLN A 433 9.95 5.76 24.33
C GLN A 433 9.98 7.24 23.97
N ALA A 434 9.70 8.10 24.93
CA ALA A 434 9.89 9.53 24.78
C ALA A 434 11.39 9.90 24.85
N PRO A 435 11.82 11.01 24.18
CA PRO A 435 11.03 11.94 23.39
C PRO A 435 10.68 11.41 22.00
N GLY A 436 11.28 10.30 21.54
CA GLY A 436 11.12 9.71 20.20
C GLY A 436 11.92 10.44 19.12
N THR A 437 11.69 10.04 17.86
CA THR A 437 12.34 10.59 16.68
C THR A 437 11.39 11.55 15.98
N ARG A 438 11.81 12.81 15.77
CA ARG A 438 11.07 13.80 14.99
C ARG A 438 11.12 13.44 13.52
N VAL A 439 9.97 13.34 12.86
CA VAL A 439 9.90 12.89 11.46
C VAL A 439 9.37 13.97 10.51
N LEU A 440 8.54 14.88 11.01
CA LEU A 440 7.98 15.99 10.24
C LEU A 440 7.88 17.23 11.14
N LYS A 441 8.32 18.38 10.62
CA LYS A 441 8.19 19.68 11.29
C LYS A 441 7.00 20.43 10.73
N PHE A 442 6.13 20.94 11.60
CA PHE A 442 5.11 21.91 11.24
C PHE A 442 5.53 23.30 11.67
N VAL A 443 5.36 24.27 10.79
CA VAL A 443 5.54 25.69 11.11
C VAL A 443 4.22 26.40 10.84
N VAL A 444 3.61 26.90 11.90
CA VAL A 444 2.41 27.76 11.79
C VAL A 444 2.89 29.14 11.36
N ASP A 445 2.88 29.43 10.06
CA ASP A 445 3.53 30.61 9.50
C ASP A 445 2.58 31.74 9.12
N ARG A 446 1.27 31.47 9.04
CA ARG A 446 0.28 32.45 8.58
C ARG A 446 -1.11 32.21 9.14
N ASN A 447 -1.95 33.25 9.07
CA ASN A 447 -3.39 33.11 9.19
C ASN A 447 -3.98 32.57 7.87
N PRO A 448 -5.09 31.84 7.90
CA PRO A 448 -5.71 31.35 6.67
C PRO A 448 -6.21 32.56 5.83
N PRO A 449 -6.12 32.48 4.49
CA PRO A 449 -6.57 33.59 3.61
C PRO A 449 -8.10 33.74 3.62
N THR A 450 -8.82 32.67 3.96
CA THR A 450 -10.27 32.63 4.09
C THR A 450 -10.66 31.94 5.39
N PRO A 451 -11.87 32.17 5.93
CA PRO A 451 -12.34 31.45 7.11
C PRO A 451 -12.27 29.94 6.96
N ASP A 452 -11.90 29.24 8.00
CA ASP A 452 -11.97 27.77 8.08
C ASP A 452 -13.43 27.34 8.24
N LEU A 453 -14.01 26.79 7.18
CA LEU A 453 -15.38 26.28 7.15
C LEU A 453 -15.46 24.80 7.52
N SER A 454 -14.31 24.15 7.68
CA SER A 454 -14.27 22.73 8.00
C SER A 454 -14.69 22.45 9.44
N VAL A 455 -15.25 21.26 9.61
CA VAL A 455 -15.65 20.75 10.92
C VAL A 455 -15.18 19.29 11.07
N VAL A 456 -15.15 18.79 12.32
CA VAL A 456 -15.01 17.36 12.60
C VAL A 456 -16.29 16.93 13.32
N PRO A 457 -17.27 16.37 12.59
CA PRO A 457 -18.51 15.90 13.21
C PRO A 457 -18.23 14.72 14.13
N THR A 458 -19.02 14.59 15.20
CA THR A 458 -18.94 13.42 16.09
C THR A 458 -19.33 12.14 15.35
N VAL A 459 -20.41 12.18 14.57
CA VAL A 459 -20.86 11.05 13.76
C VAL A 459 -20.31 11.22 12.35
N LEU A 460 -19.65 10.18 11.84
CA LEU A 460 -19.04 10.19 10.50
C LEU A 460 -19.80 9.26 9.56
N ARG A 461 -19.39 7.99 9.45
CA ARG A 461 -20.04 7.04 8.53
C ARG A 461 -20.58 5.84 9.31
N PRO A 462 -21.90 5.58 9.24
CA PRO A 462 -22.46 4.40 9.91
C PRO A 462 -21.91 3.12 9.27
N LEU A 463 -21.68 2.11 10.10
CA LEU A 463 -21.29 0.78 9.62
C LEU A 463 -22.53 -0.02 9.22
N ARG A 464 -22.37 -0.88 8.21
CA ARG A 464 -23.33 -1.96 7.96
C ARG A 464 -23.44 -2.84 9.21
N PRO A 465 -24.65 -3.18 9.71
CA PRO A 465 -24.79 -4.10 10.82
C PRO A 465 -24.09 -5.44 10.56
N LEU A 466 -23.56 -6.04 11.61
CA LEU A 466 -23.07 -7.42 11.53
C LEU A 466 -24.27 -8.37 11.39
N PRO A 467 -24.09 -9.54 10.75
CA PRO A 467 -25.08 -10.61 10.81
C PRO A 467 -25.38 -11.00 12.26
N SER A 468 -26.55 -11.58 12.50
CA SER A 468 -26.92 -12.12 13.81
C SER A 468 -25.95 -13.21 14.28
N ALA A 469 -25.93 -13.50 15.56
CA ALA A 469 -25.07 -14.57 16.10
C ALA A 469 -25.36 -15.94 15.45
N ALA A 470 -26.61 -16.22 15.12
CA ALA A 470 -27.00 -17.45 14.43
C ALA A 470 -26.48 -17.50 12.99
N GLU A 471 -26.59 -16.41 12.24
CA GLU A 471 -26.05 -16.31 10.88
C GLU A 471 -24.52 -16.41 10.90
N LEU A 472 -23.83 -15.72 11.82
CA LEU A 472 -22.36 -15.83 11.96
C LEU A 472 -21.93 -17.27 12.31
N ALA A 473 -22.68 -17.96 13.15
CA ALA A 473 -22.36 -19.34 13.54
C ALA A 473 -22.54 -20.34 12.37
N ALA A 474 -23.35 -20.01 11.39
CA ALA A 474 -23.59 -20.82 10.19
C ALA A 474 -22.55 -20.58 9.08
N LEU A 475 -21.73 -19.54 9.16
CA LEU A 475 -20.72 -19.23 8.13
C LEU A 475 -19.56 -20.22 8.15
N PRO A 476 -19.01 -20.56 6.98
CA PRO A 476 -17.75 -21.31 6.91
C PRO A 476 -16.63 -20.57 7.66
N VAL A 477 -15.81 -21.32 8.37
CA VAL A 477 -14.61 -20.81 9.05
C VAL A 477 -13.38 -21.35 8.34
N ARG A 478 -12.53 -20.44 7.90
CA ARG A 478 -11.26 -20.78 7.25
C ARG A 478 -10.10 -20.32 8.11
N ARG A 479 -9.21 -21.25 8.45
CA ARG A 479 -8.07 -20.96 9.33
C ARG A 479 -6.79 -20.76 8.53
N TRP A 480 -6.06 -19.69 8.84
CA TRP A 480 -4.79 -19.30 8.25
C TRP A 480 -3.73 -19.14 9.35
N LEU A 481 -2.79 -20.06 9.41
CA LEU A 481 -1.66 -20.04 10.35
C LEU A 481 -0.46 -19.41 9.65
N PHE A 482 -0.03 -18.26 10.15
CA PHE A 482 1.17 -17.53 9.68
C PHE A 482 2.36 -18.02 10.51
N GLU A 483 3.36 -18.62 9.84
CA GLU A 483 4.42 -19.35 10.51
C GLU A 483 5.69 -19.43 9.65
N ARG A 484 6.74 -20.02 10.19
CA ARG A 484 7.90 -20.46 9.41
C ARG A 484 7.83 -21.96 9.13
N SER A 485 8.17 -22.34 7.91
CA SER A 485 8.32 -23.72 7.47
C SER A 485 9.66 -23.89 6.75
N GLY A 486 10.52 -24.79 7.21
CA GLY A 486 11.85 -24.99 6.62
C GLY A 486 12.75 -23.75 6.62
N GLY A 487 12.54 -22.80 7.54
CA GLY A 487 13.30 -21.54 7.62
C GLY A 487 12.73 -20.39 6.80
N MET A 488 11.72 -20.66 5.95
CA MET A 488 11.05 -19.68 5.10
C MET A 488 9.69 -19.29 5.68
N TRP A 489 9.13 -18.15 5.22
CA TRP A 489 7.79 -17.71 5.59
C TRP A 489 6.72 -18.51 4.87
N ALA A 490 5.69 -18.90 5.61
CA ALA A 490 4.63 -19.79 5.11
C ALA A 490 3.27 -19.45 5.71
N VAL A 491 2.22 -19.88 5.03
CA VAL A 491 0.84 -19.91 5.57
C VAL A 491 0.34 -21.34 5.56
N ASN A 492 -0.07 -21.87 6.72
CA ASN A 492 -0.45 -23.29 6.92
C ASN A 492 0.62 -24.25 6.35
N GLY A 493 1.90 -24.02 6.66
CA GLY A 493 3.03 -24.84 6.23
C GLY A 493 3.38 -24.79 4.74
N GLN A 494 2.73 -23.95 3.96
CA GLN A 494 2.91 -23.88 2.50
C GLN A 494 3.39 -22.49 2.07
N PHE A 495 4.25 -22.47 1.05
CA PHE A 495 4.72 -21.27 0.39
C PHE A 495 3.73 -20.79 -0.67
N PHE A 496 3.88 -19.53 -1.08
CA PHE A 496 3.06 -18.99 -2.15
C PHE A 496 3.17 -19.80 -3.44
N ASN A 497 2.03 -20.10 -4.03
CA ASN A 497 1.93 -20.69 -5.35
C ASN A 497 0.93 -19.87 -6.18
N MET A 498 1.44 -19.16 -7.18
CA MET A 498 0.63 -18.25 -8.00
C MET A 498 -0.34 -18.98 -8.94
N PHE A 499 -0.22 -20.30 -9.14
CA PHE A 499 -1.06 -21.06 -10.07
C PHE A 499 -2.22 -21.77 -9.37
N THR A 500 -2.13 -22.01 -8.06
CA THR A 500 -3.09 -22.84 -7.33
C THR A 500 -3.75 -22.05 -6.21
N PRO A 501 -5.08 -21.78 -6.30
CA PRO A 501 -5.80 -21.15 -5.21
C PRO A 501 -5.90 -22.08 -4.01
N ARG A 502 -5.78 -21.53 -2.82
CA ARG A 502 -5.91 -22.24 -1.55
C ARG A 502 -7.28 -22.05 -0.90
N ALA A 503 -8.06 -21.13 -1.46
CA ALA A 503 -9.46 -20.93 -1.14
C ALA A 503 -10.22 -20.53 -2.40
N THR A 504 -11.48 -20.93 -2.48
CA THR A 504 -12.38 -20.61 -3.60
C THR A 504 -13.75 -20.20 -3.07
N PRO A 505 -13.85 -19.03 -2.38
CA PRO A 505 -15.15 -18.54 -1.94
C PRO A 505 -16.04 -18.24 -3.14
N ALA A 506 -17.33 -18.57 -3.02
CA ALA A 506 -18.29 -18.26 -4.07
C ALA A 506 -18.62 -16.76 -4.06
N ARG A 507 -18.80 -16.15 -5.25
CA ARG A 507 -19.31 -14.78 -5.34
C ARG A 507 -20.70 -14.69 -4.67
N GLY A 508 -20.89 -13.65 -3.86
CA GLY A 508 -22.10 -13.44 -3.04
C GLY A 508 -22.05 -14.15 -1.69
N SER A 509 -21.01 -14.96 -1.39
CA SER A 509 -20.85 -15.63 -0.12
C SER A 509 -20.16 -14.77 0.95
N ALA A 510 -20.22 -15.24 2.19
CA ALA A 510 -19.43 -14.71 3.30
C ALA A 510 -18.73 -15.84 4.05
N GLU A 511 -17.54 -15.57 4.55
CA GLU A 511 -16.76 -16.51 5.38
C GLU A 511 -16.18 -15.78 6.60
N ILE A 512 -15.89 -16.54 7.65
CA ILE A 512 -15.05 -16.07 8.75
C ILE A 512 -13.63 -16.59 8.51
N TRP A 513 -12.69 -15.68 8.33
CA TRP A 513 -11.28 -16.05 8.27
C TRP A 513 -10.65 -15.88 9.65
N GLU A 514 -10.00 -16.95 10.10
CA GLU A 514 -9.32 -17.01 11.38
C GLU A 514 -7.81 -16.90 11.14
N PHE A 515 -7.24 -15.72 11.37
CA PHE A 515 -5.81 -15.49 11.30
C PHE A 515 -5.16 -15.90 12.61
N VAL A 516 -4.14 -16.75 12.54
CA VAL A 516 -3.48 -17.34 13.70
C VAL A 516 -1.99 -17.12 13.61
N ASN A 517 -1.42 -16.64 14.71
CA ASN A 517 0.02 -16.56 14.94
C ASN A 517 0.34 -17.22 16.27
N ILE A 518 1.06 -18.33 16.23
CA ILE A 518 1.50 -19.07 17.43
C ILE A 518 2.90 -18.66 17.90
N ASP A 519 3.62 -17.90 17.08
CA ASP A 519 4.96 -17.40 17.39
C ASP A 519 4.91 -16.38 18.53
N ASN A 520 5.97 -16.33 19.32
CA ASN A 520 6.11 -15.42 20.46
C ASN A 520 7.06 -14.24 20.21
N SER A 521 7.55 -14.09 18.98
CA SER A 521 8.53 -13.06 18.63
C SER A 521 8.16 -12.22 17.41
N TRP A 522 7.20 -12.64 16.59
CA TRP A 522 6.84 -11.97 15.34
C TRP A 522 5.43 -11.37 15.37
N GLN A 523 5.27 -10.24 14.68
CA GLN A 523 3.98 -9.68 14.31
C GLN A 523 3.86 -9.63 12.79
N HIS A 524 2.65 -9.85 12.28
CA HIS A 524 2.36 -9.86 10.85
C HIS A 524 1.19 -8.91 10.54
N PRO A 525 1.41 -7.80 9.80
CA PRO A 525 0.30 -7.04 9.23
C PRO A 525 -0.26 -7.80 8.04
N ILE A 526 -1.43 -8.40 8.20
CA ILE A 526 -2.08 -9.22 7.17
C ILE A 526 -2.96 -8.34 6.32
N HIS A 527 -2.67 -8.29 5.02
CA HIS A 527 -3.50 -7.63 4.02
C HIS A 527 -4.31 -8.66 3.23
N VAL A 528 -5.56 -8.31 2.96
CA VAL A 528 -6.46 -9.08 2.10
C VAL A 528 -6.92 -8.18 0.96
N HIS A 529 -6.62 -8.57 -0.26
CA HIS A 529 -7.02 -7.83 -1.45
C HIS A 529 -8.52 -7.81 -1.65
N PHE A 530 -9.04 -6.85 -2.39
CA PHE A 530 -10.39 -6.72 -2.89
C PHE A 530 -11.46 -6.44 -1.82
N GLU A 531 -11.62 -7.30 -0.82
CA GLU A 531 -12.68 -7.18 0.18
C GLU A 531 -12.13 -6.78 1.54
N GLU A 532 -12.78 -5.84 2.17
CA GLU A 532 -12.48 -5.47 3.55
C GLU A 532 -13.22 -6.36 4.55
N GLY A 533 -12.55 -6.62 5.65
CA GLY A 533 -13.09 -7.43 6.72
C GLY A 533 -13.49 -6.63 7.97
N ARG A 534 -14.33 -7.25 8.81
CA ARG A 534 -14.67 -6.75 10.14
C ARG A 534 -14.20 -7.73 11.21
N ILE A 535 -13.38 -7.24 12.14
CA ILE A 535 -12.90 -8.05 13.27
C ILE A 535 -14.08 -8.39 14.17
N LEU A 536 -14.35 -9.69 14.34
CA LEU A 536 -15.38 -10.22 15.22
C LEU A 536 -14.84 -10.47 16.64
N SER A 537 -13.62 -11.01 16.72
CA SER A 537 -12.95 -11.27 18.00
C SER A 537 -11.44 -11.31 17.84
N LYS A 538 -10.74 -11.05 18.92
CA LYS A 538 -9.28 -11.12 19.01
C LYS A 538 -8.89 -11.78 20.33
N THR A 539 -7.96 -12.74 20.27
CA THR A 539 -7.38 -13.35 21.47
C THR A 539 -5.87 -13.16 21.49
N VAL A 540 -5.29 -13.04 22.66
CA VAL A 540 -3.83 -13.05 22.87
C VAL A 540 -3.56 -14.06 23.99
N ASN A 541 -2.64 -14.99 23.78
CA ASN A 541 -2.41 -16.13 24.69
C ASN A 541 -3.69 -16.88 25.05
N GLY A 542 -4.62 -17.02 24.11
CA GLY A 542 -5.93 -17.67 24.33
C GLY A 542 -6.95 -16.84 25.11
N VAL A 543 -6.62 -15.62 25.54
CA VAL A 543 -7.52 -14.75 26.30
C VAL A 543 -8.13 -13.69 25.36
N ASN A 544 -9.46 -13.50 25.45
CA ASN A 544 -10.13 -12.47 24.68
C ASN A 544 -9.64 -11.07 25.07
N VAL A 545 -9.34 -10.26 24.06
CA VAL A 545 -8.95 -8.85 24.24
C VAL A 545 -9.96 -7.92 23.58
N THR A 546 -10.12 -6.74 24.15
CA THR A 546 -11.01 -5.72 23.60
C THR A 546 -10.44 -5.19 22.28
N ILE A 547 -11.26 -5.17 21.21
CA ILE A 547 -10.92 -4.55 19.95
C ILE A 547 -10.90 -3.03 20.16
N PRO A 548 -9.80 -2.34 19.85
CA PRO A 548 -9.71 -0.87 19.95
C PRO A 548 -10.78 -0.18 19.09
N LEU A 549 -11.21 1.01 19.50
CA LEU A 549 -12.28 1.73 18.81
C LEU A 549 -11.99 1.99 17.33
N HIS A 550 -10.75 2.32 17.00
CA HIS A 550 -10.31 2.56 15.62
C HIS A 550 -10.23 1.28 14.76
N GLU A 551 -10.18 0.08 15.38
CA GLU A 551 -10.19 -1.21 14.68
C GLU A 551 -11.61 -1.81 14.55
N ARG A 552 -12.65 -1.17 15.08
CA ARG A 552 -14.02 -1.71 15.04
C ARG A 552 -14.74 -1.47 13.73
N GLY A 553 -14.16 -0.69 12.83
CA GLY A 553 -14.62 -0.47 11.46
C GLY A 553 -14.27 -1.62 10.53
N ARG A 554 -14.42 -1.37 9.24
CA ARG A 554 -13.87 -2.22 8.18
C ARG A 554 -12.37 -1.95 8.07
N LYS A 555 -11.61 -2.96 7.73
CA LYS A 555 -10.16 -2.92 7.55
C LYS A 555 -9.74 -3.83 6.41
N ASP A 556 -8.60 -3.54 5.83
CA ASP A 556 -7.92 -4.40 4.85
C ASP A 556 -6.55 -4.87 5.35
N VAL A 557 -5.99 -4.22 6.40
CA VAL A 557 -4.76 -4.64 7.08
C VAL A 557 -5.06 -5.02 8.52
N PHE A 558 -4.71 -6.23 8.91
CA PHE A 558 -4.98 -6.82 10.22
C PHE A 558 -3.66 -7.08 10.93
N ASN A 559 -3.33 -6.27 11.93
CA ASN A 559 -2.10 -6.46 12.69
C ASN A 559 -2.19 -7.67 13.62
N LEU A 560 -1.70 -8.82 13.13
CA LEU A 560 -1.69 -10.09 13.84
C LEU A 560 -0.49 -10.15 14.79
N GLY A 561 -0.76 -9.94 16.07
CA GLY A 561 0.26 -9.95 17.12
C GLY A 561 0.78 -11.34 17.46
N GLN A 562 1.73 -11.40 18.38
CA GLN A 562 2.27 -12.65 18.91
C GLN A 562 1.19 -13.46 19.61
N ARG A 563 1.25 -14.79 19.50
CA ARG A 563 0.34 -15.75 20.17
C ARG A 563 -1.11 -15.29 20.12
N SER A 564 -1.52 -14.76 18.96
CA SER A 564 -2.84 -14.19 18.78
C SER A 564 -3.65 -14.96 17.74
N THR A 565 -4.96 -14.88 17.92
CA THR A 565 -5.92 -15.32 16.92
C THR A 565 -6.90 -14.18 16.70
N MET A 566 -7.19 -13.88 15.42
CA MET A 566 -8.14 -12.86 15.02
C MET A 566 -9.18 -13.48 14.09
N ARG A 567 -10.46 -13.34 14.41
CA ARG A 567 -11.56 -13.81 13.55
C ARG A 567 -12.15 -12.61 12.84
N VAL A 568 -12.18 -12.67 11.51
CA VAL A 568 -12.59 -11.58 10.64
C VAL A 568 -13.67 -12.06 9.69
N LEU A 569 -14.75 -11.28 9.59
CA LEU A 569 -15.83 -11.53 8.63
C LEU A 569 -15.49 -10.88 7.30
N PHE A 570 -15.45 -11.68 6.23
CA PHE A 570 -15.34 -11.21 4.85
C PHE A 570 -16.61 -11.53 4.07
N ARG A 571 -16.91 -10.70 3.06
CA ARG A 571 -17.93 -10.93 2.05
C ARG A 571 -17.27 -10.87 0.70
N PHE A 572 -17.55 -11.84 -0.19
CA PHE A 572 -16.91 -11.94 -1.52
C PHE A 572 -17.96 -11.58 -2.57
N ARG A 573 -17.92 -10.32 -3.05
CA ARG A 573 -19.02 -9.74 -3.83
C ARG A 573 -18.56 -9.29 -5.21
N ASP A 574 -19.53 -9.10 -6.09
CA ASP A 574 -19.48 -8.32 -7.33
C ASP A 574 -18.54 -8.82 -8.43
N PHE A 575 -17.26 -9.12 -8.15
CA PHE A 575 -16.27 -9.54 -9.12
C PHE A 575 -15.73 -10.93 -8.81
N LYS A 576 -15.26 -11.63 -9.86
CA LYS A 576 -14.65 -12.96 -9.78
C LYS A 576 -13.18 -12.88 -10.15
N GLY A 577 -12.45 -13.97 -9.86
CA GLY A 577 -11.07 -14.14 -10.30
C GLY A 577 -10.07 -14.32 -9.17
N LYS A 578 -8.81 -14.15 -9.50
CA LYS A 578 -7.67 -14.40 -8.61
C LYS A 578 -7.32 -13.16 -7.81
N TYR A 579 -7.15 -13.36 -6.50
CA TYR A 579 -6.72 -12.35 -5.54
C TYR A 579 -5.70 -12.96 -4.58
N VAL A 580 -5.06 -12.13 -3.76
CA VAL A 580 -4.13 -12.61 -2.74
C VAL A 580 -4.47 -12.09 -1.34
N MET A 581 -4.02 -12.85 -0.36
CA MET A 581 -3.87 -12.44 1.03
C MET A 581 -2.41 -12.67 1.41
N HIS A 582 -1.75 -11.70 2.04
CA HIS A 582 -0.34 -11.81 2.39
C HIS A 582 0.02 -11.01 3.65
N CYS A 583 1.19 -11.30 4.22
CA CYS A 583 1.81 -10.44 5.20
C CYS A 583 2.37 -9.19 4.51
N HIS A 584 2.01 -8.00 4.96
CA HIS A 584 2.51 -6.74 4.38
C HIS A 584 3.80 -6.23 5.03
N ASN A 585 4.50 -7.04 5.86
CA ASN A 585 5.94 -6.90 5.94
C ASN A 585 6.48 -7.31 4.56
N LEU A 586 6.92 -6.35 3.76
CA LEU A 586 7.18 -6.55 2.33
C LEU A 586 8.24 -7.64 2.06
N THR A 587 9.18 -7.83 2.99
CA THR A 587 10.16 -8.91 2.85
C THR A 587 9.58 -10.28 3.16
N HIS A 588 8.59 -10.38 4.08
CA HIS A 588 7.86 -11.63 4.31
C HIS A 588 7.01 -12.00 3.10
N GLU A 589 6.37 -11.01 2.47
CA GLU A 589 5.62 -11.15 1.23
C GLU A 589 6.51 -11.69 0.11
N ASP A 590 7.64 -11.02 -0.19
CA ASP A 590 8.60 -11.41 -1.23
C ASP A 590 9.21 -12.81 -0.97
N HIS A 591 9.23 -13.25 0.30
CA HIS A 591 9.71 -14.57 0.70
C HIS A 591 8.57 -15.56 1.02
N ALA A 592 7.48 -15.47 0.25
CA ALA A 592 6.40 -16.45 0.13
C ALA A 592 5.32 -16.48 1.23
N MET A 593 5.22 -15.47 2.14
CA MET A 593 4.10 -15.38 3.09
C MET A 593 2.85 -14.80 2.43
N MET A 594 2.36 -15.49 1.43
CA MET A 594 1.24 -15.10 0.59
C MET A 594 0.35 -16.32 0.24
N VAL A 595 -0.91 -16.06 -0.02
CA VAL A 595 -1.92 -17.06 -0.42
C VAL A 595 -2.72 -16.52 -1.58
N ARG A 596 -2.81 -17.28 -2.68
CA ARG A 596 -3.81 -17.06 -3.71
C ARG A 596 -5.16 -17.56 -3.24
N TYR A 597 -6.22 -16.79 -3.47
CA TYR A 597 -7.60 -17.24 -3.43
C TYR A 597 -8.36 -16.75 -4.65
N ASP A 598 -9.34 -17.53 -5.10
CA ASP A 598 -10.13 -17.22 -6.27
C ASP A 598 -11.60 -17.08 -5.87
N ILE A 599 -12.23 -15.98 -6.24
CA ILE A 599 -13.69 -15.83 -6.14
C ILE A 599 -14.31 -16.46 -7.38
N VAL A 600 -15.19 -17.46 -7.18
CA VAL A 600 -15.75 -18.27 -8.26
C VAL A 600 -17.24 -18.04 -8.50
#